data_e05e17ccdb78de479a02de4b084057e4
#
_entry.id   e05e17ccdb78de479a02de4b084057e4
#
_cell.length_a   1.000
_cell.length_b   1.000
_cell.length_c   1.000
_cell.angle_alpha   90.00
_cell.angle_beta   90.00
_cell.angle_gamma   90.00
#
_symmetry.space_group_name_H-M   'P 1'
#
loop_
_entity.id
_entity.type
_entity.pdbx_description
1 polymer ?
#
loop_
_entity_poly.entity_id
_entity_poly.type
_entity_poly.pdbx_seq_one_letter_code
_entity_poly.pdbx_strand_id
1 'polypeptide(L)'
;IYNISAMSYGALSKKAIESLNKGAKLGMFAHNTGEGGISNYHRSGGDLIWQIGTGYFGCRDEHGFFSDTLFAERSQYPEVKMIELKLSQGAKPGHGGLLPAEKNTVEVSKIRNVKPHTTVHSPSSHSSFSNATELAHFLGKLRKLSGGKPVGFKICIGRKDEFIDIIKAISETGIYPDFITIDGAEGGTGAAPLEFIDYMGMALSDALVFANKTLIEFGIRNHIKLLASGKVISAFDLAKTMALGADACYSARGMMFALGCIQALQCD
;
A
#
# COMPACT_ATOMS: atom_id res chain seq x y z
N ILE A 1 -4.74 5.73 -14.65
CA ILE A 1 -3.76 4.65 -14.93
C ILE A 1 -2.41 4.84 -14.23
N TYR A 2 -2.17 5.99 -13.62
CA TYR A 2 -0.91 6.34 -12.96
C TYR A 2 -1.21 7.05 -11.64
N ASN A 3 -0.65 6.55 -10.53
CA ASN A 3 -0.87 7.09 -9.19
C ASN A 3 0.45 7.25 -8.44
N ILE A 4 0.46 8.11 -7.43
CA ILE A 4 1.57 8.22 -6.50
C ILE A 4 1.55 6.99 -5.58
N SER A 5 2.69 6.29 -5.51
CA SER A 5 2.86 5.11 -4.66
C SER A 5 2.82 5.47 -3.17
N ALA A 6 2.72 4.43 -2.34
CA ALA A 6 2.66 4.51 -0.90
C ALA A 6 3.86 5.27 -0.29
N MET A 7 3.61 6.46 0.23
CA MET A 7 4.60 7.30 0.90
C MET A 7 4.00 7.92 2.16
N SER A 8 4.48 7.48 3.33
CA SER A 8 3.93 7.89 4.61
C SER A 8 4.57 9.17 5.14
N TYR A 9 3.77 10.00 5.83
CA TYR A 9 4.29 11.07 6.66
C TYR A 9 5.06 10.48 7.85
N GLY A 10 6.24 11.02 8.10
CA GLY A 10 7.21 10.46 9.05
C GLY A 10 8.29 9.59 8.37
N ALA A 11 8.02 9.00 7.19
CA ALA A 11 9.06 8.52 6.29
C ALA A 11 9.54 9.66 5.39
N LEU A 12 8.61 10.50 4.88
CA LEU A 12 8.91 11.75 4.19
C LEU A 12 8.45 12.95 5.01
N SER A 13 9.00 14.11 4.72
CA SER A 13 8.66 15.38 5.36
C SER A 13 7.24 15.86 5.03
N LYS A 14 6.72 16.76 5.85
CA LYS A 14 5.43 17.41 5.63
C LYS A 14 5.33 18.09 4.26
N LYS A 15 6.39 18.81 3.85
CA LYS A 15 6.41 19.51 2.56
C LYS A 15 6.39 18.56 1.37
N ALA A 16 7.11 17.44 1.46
CA ALA A 16 7.12 16.42 0.42
C ALA A 16 5.72 15.82 0.25
N ILE A 17 5.08 15.40 1.34
CA ILE A 17 3.73 14.82 1.31
C ILE A 17 2.69 15.83 0.77
N GLU A 18 2.74 17.07 1.25
CA GLU A 18 1.86 18.13 0.80
C GLU A 18 2.01 18.44 -0.70
N SER A 19 3.25 18.53 -1.18
CA SER A 19 3.56 18.77 -2.59
C SER A 19 3.09 17.61 -3.48
N LEU A 20 3.30 16.37 -3.06
CA LEU A 20 2.82 15.18 -3.76
C LEU A 20 1.29 15.19 -3.85
N ASN A 21 0.60 15.49 -2.76
CA ASN A 21 -0.86 15.48 -2.78
C ASN A 21 -1.45 16.63 -3.63
N LYS A 22 -0.86 17.84 -3.59
CA LYS A 22 -1.20 18.94 -4.49
C LYS A 22 -0.94 18.56 -5.96
N GLY A 23 0.19 17.88 -6.23
CA GLY A 23 0.50 17.35 -7.56
C GLY A 23 -0.52 16.31 -8.02
N ALA A 24 -0.96 15.43 -7.13
CA ALA A 24 -2.02 14.46 -7.42
C ALA A 24 -3.33 15.16 -7.83
N LYS A 25 -3.71 16.23 -7.12
CA LYS A 25 -4.88 17.04 -7.48
C LYS A 25 -4.74 17.66 -8.88
N LEU A 26 -3.60 18.27 -9.18
CA LEU A 26 -3.35 18.91 -10.47
C LEU A 26 -3.32 17.89 -11.62
N GLY A 27 -2.73 16.73 -11.38
CA GLY A 27 -2.60 15.66 -12.37
C GLY A 27 -3.83 14.75 -12.47
N MET A 28 -4.86 14.94 -11.64
CA MET A 28 -6.09 14.14 -11.59
C MET A 28 -5.80 12.64 -11.39
N PHE A 29 -4.86 12.33 -10.49
CA PHE A 29 -4.55 10.97 -10.07
C PHE A 29 -4.51 10.87 -8.54
N ALA A 30 -4.48 9.66 -7.99
CA ALA A 30 -4.53 9.46 -6.56
C ALA A 30 -3.14 9.41 -5.91
N HIS A 31 -3.10 9.75 -4.61
CA HIS A 31 -1.94 9.64 -3.73
C HIS A 31 -2.19 8.54 -2.70
N ASN A 32 -1.36 7.50 -2.71
CA ASN A 32 -1.40 6.45 -1.70
C ASN A 32 -0.68 6.94 -0.44
N THR A 33 -1.38 6.90 0.70
CA THR A 33 -0.89 7.46 1.98
C THR A 33 0.30 6.73 2.58
N GLY A 34 0.58 5.51 2.13
CA GLY A 34 1.44 4.61 2.89
C GLY A 34 0.80 4.18 4.22
N GLU A 35 1.45 3.25 4.91
CA GLU A 35 0.92 2.61 6.12
C GLU A 35 0.96 3.47 7.40
N GLY A 36 1.45 4.70 7.33
CA GLY A 36 1.62 5.59 8.49
C GLY A 36 0.35 6.30 8.98
N GLY A 37 -0.79 6.01 8.40
CA GLY A 37 -2.05 6.73 8.63
C GLY A 37 -2.18 7.98 7.75
N ILE A 38 -3.33 8.66 7.86
CA ILE A 38 -3.64 9.87 7.10
C ILE A 38 -3.19 11.09 7.91
N SER A 39 -2.24 11.87 7.39
CA SER A 39 -1.88 13.16 7.95
C SER A 39 -2.66 14.31 7.31
N ASN A 40 -2.66 15.47 7.95
CA ASN A 40 -3.25 16.69 7.37
C ASN A 40 -2.55 17.07 6.04
N TYR A 41 -1.29 16.73 5.87
CA TYR A 41 -0.52 17.01 4.65
C TYR A 41 -0.97 16.15 3.47
N HIS A 42 -1.48 14.93 3.72
CA HIS A 42 -2.13 14.10 2.71
C HIS A 42 -3.46 14.69 2.22
N ARG A 43 -4.08 15.58 3.00
CA ARG A 43 -5.39 16.16 2.73
C ARG A 43 -5.28 17.55 2.08
N SER A 44 -4.36 17.71 1.13
CA SER A 44 -4.12 18.96 0.40
C SER A 44 -4.96 19.08 -0.89
N GLY A 45 -6.01 18.29 -1.01
CA GLY A 45 -7.05 18.37 -2.03
C GLY A 45 -6.96 17.34 -3.15
N GLY A 46 -5.94 16.47 -3.16
CA GLY A 46 -5.84 15.31 -4.05
C GLY A 46 -6.56 14.09 -3.48
N ASP A 47 -7.05 13.23 -4.36
CA ASP A 47 -7.69 11.97 -4.00
C ASP A 47 -6.69 11.03 -3.31
N LEU A 48 -7.17 10.30 -2.29
CA LEU A 48 -6.33 9.40 -1.49
C LEU A 48 -6.72 7.94 -1.70
N ILE A 49 -5.69 7.10 -1.76
CA ILE A 49 -5.77 5.67 -1.50
C ILE A 49 -5.23 5.48 -0.08
N TRP A 50 -6.11 5.19 0.88
CA TRP A 50 -5.68 4.98 2.25
C TRP A 50 -5.13 3.58 2.43
N GLN A 51 -3.83 3.50 2.70
CA GLN A 51 -3.16 2.23 2.94
C GLN A 51 -3.13 1.88 4.43
N ILE A 52 -3.50 0.63 4.73
CA ILE A 52 -3.53 0.07 6.08
C ILE A 52 -2.51 -1.06 6.15
N GLY A 53 -1.47 -0.89 6.96
CA GLY A 53 -0.47 -1.91 7.25
C GLY A 53 -0.78 -2.70 8.51
N THR A 54 0.12 -3.62 8.85
CA THR A 54 0.01 -4.54 9.99
C THR A 54 -0.02 -3.84 11.36
N GLY A 55 0.45 -2.59 11.44
CA GLY A 55 0.37 -1.76 12.64
C GLY A 55 -0.95 -1.01 12.80
N TYR A 56 -1.86 -1.08 11.82
CA TYR A 56 -3.17 -0.40 11.78
C TYR A 56 -3.11 1.10 12.09
N PHE A 57 -1.99 1.76 11.77
CA PHE A 57 -1.84 3.19 12.06
C PHE A 57 -2.95 4.01 11.42
N GLY A 58 -3.55 4.84 12.26
CA GLY A 58 -4.72 5.63 11.87
C GLY A 58 -6.06 4.96 12.16
N CYS A 59 -6.12 3.65 12.37
CA CYS A 59 -7.35 2.94 12.75
C CYS A 59 -7.08 1.85 13.81
N ARG A 60 -6.04 2.03 14.63
CA ARG A 60 -5.73 1.12 15.76
C ARG A 60 -6.28 1.65 17.07
N ASP A 61 -6.66 0.74 17.96
CA ASP A 61 -7.00 1.06 19.35
C ASP A 61 -5.73 1.28 20.21
N GLU A 62 -5.92 1.49 21.50
CA GLU A 62 -4.85 1.69 22.49
C GLU A 62 -3.96 0.45 22.69
N HIS A 63 -4.49 -0.74 22.39
CA HIS A 63 -3.77 -2.01 22.46
C HIS A 63 -3.05 -2.38 21.16
N GLY A 64 -3.27 -1.61 20.10
CA GLY A 64 -2.65 -1.81 18.79
C GLY A 64 -3.44 -2.68 17.83
N PHE A 65 -4.66 -3.07 18.18
CA PHE A 65 -5.54 -3.85 17.31
C PHE A 65 -6.37 -2.96 16.37
N PHE A 66 -6.90 -3.55 15.32
CA PHE A 66 -7.79 -2.87 14.38
C PHE A 66 -9.07 -2.44 15.09
N SER A 67 -9.44 -1.17 14.93
CA SER A 67 -10.67 -0.58 15.47
C SER A 67 -11.65 -0.29 14.34
N ASP A 68 -12.80 -0.98 14.36
CA ASP A 68 -13.88 -0.81 13.39
C ASP A 68 -14.39 0.64 13.38
N THR A 69 -14.55 1.23 14.57
CA THR A 69 -15.06 2.61 14.74
C THR A 69 -14.09 3.63 14.14
N LEU A 70 -12.81 3.57 14.50
CA LEU A 70 -11.80 4.50 13.98
C LEU A 70 -11.59 4.34 12.47
N PHE A 71 -11.67 3.09 11.97
CA PHE A 71 -11.61 2.86 10.54
C PHE A 71 -12.82 3.45 9.81
N ALA A 72 -14.04 3.16 10.29
CA ALA A 72 -15.27 3.67 9.71
C ALA A 72 -15.26 5.22 9.67
N GLU A 73 -14.91 5.87 10.78
CA GLU A 73 -14.81 7.33 10.85
C GLU A 73 -13.85 7.90 9.80
N ARG A 74 -12.61 7.42 9.76
CA ARG A 74 -11.58 7.97 8.87
C ARG A 74 -11.78 7.60 7.41
N SER A 75 -12.40 6.48 7.14
CA SER A 75 -12.75 6.09 5.77
C SER A 75 -13.78 7.04 5.14
N GLN A 76 -14.53 7.80 5.93
CA GLN A 76 -15.50 8.78 5.44
C GLN A 76 -14.87 10.12 5.01
N TYR A 77 -13.58 10.32 5.22
CA TYR A 77 -12.94 11.54 4.72
C TYR A 77 -13.19 11.67 3.20
N PRO A 78 -13.60 12.86 2.71
CA PRO A 78 -14.02 13.03 1.32
C PRO A 78 -12.88 12.77 0.32
N GLU A 79 -11.63 12.96 0.76
CA GLU A 79 -10.45 12.70 -0.05
C GLU A 79 -10.16 11.19 -0.21
N VAL A 80 -10.60 10.33 0.73
CA VAL A 80 -10.38 8.88 0.69
C VAL A 80 -11.31 8.25 -0.34
N LYS A 81 -10.75 7.81 -1.46
CA LYS A 81 -11.49 7.18 -2.56
C LYS A 81 -11.37 5.67 -2.60
N MET A 82 -10.26 5.13 -2.11
CA MET A 82 -9.97 3.70 -2.11
C MET A 82 -9.27 3.30 -0.82
N ILE A 83 -9.39 2.03 -0.44
CA ILE A 83 -8.73 1.42 0.73
C ILE A 83 -7.79 0.32 0.22
N GLU A 84 -6.53 0.37 0.65
CA GLU A 84 -5.53 -0.65 0.31
C GLU A 84 -5.00 -1.33 1.59
N LEU A 85 -5.27 -2.62 1.76
CA LEU A 85 -4.70 -3.43 2.84
C LEU A 85 -3.30 -3.91 2.42
N LYS A 86 -2.25 -3.52 3.13
CA LYS A 86 -0.89 -3.91 2.81
C LYS A 86 -0.53 -5.22 3.53
N LEU A 87 -0.41 -6.31 2.78
CA LEU A 87 0.05 -7.61 3.30
C LEU A 87 1.57 -7.67 3.34
N SER A 88 2.23 -7.22 2.27
CA SER A 88 3.69 -7.20 2.18
C SER A 88 4.18 -6.10 1.23
N GLN A 89 5.50 -5.94 1.15
CA GLN A 89 6.19 -4.93 0.36
C GLN A 89 7.38 -5.57 -0.35
N GLY A 90 7.61 -5.21 -1.61
CA GLY A 90 8.61 -5.82 -2.47
C GLY A 90 10.03 -5.81 -1.92
N ALA A 91 10.46 -4.69 -1.36
CA ALA A 91 11.81 -4.55 -0.81
C ALA A 91 12.09 -5.40 0.44
N LYS A 92 11.06 -5.84 1.16
CA LYS A 92 11.19 -6.60 2.41
C LYS A 92 9.96 -7.46 2.71
N PRO A 93 9.67 -8.49 1.90
CA PRO A 93 8.57 -9.39 2.16
C PRO A 93 8.74 -10.09 3.51
N GLY A 94 7.65 -10.20 4.29
CA GLY A 94 7.68 -10.81 5.62
C GLY A 94 8.27 -9.94 6.74
N HIS A 95 8.74 -8.74 6.44
CA HIS A 95 9.17 -7.75 7.44
C HIS A 95 8.10 -6.69 7.67
N GLY A 96 7.82 -6.39 8.93
CA GLY A 96 6.97 -5.27 9.34
C GLY A 96 7.61 -3.91 9.09
N GLY A 97 6.86 -2.83 9.35
CA GLY A 97 7.35 -1.46 9.28
C GLY A 97 8.30 -1.13 10.44
N LEU A 98 9.23 -0.22 10.20
CA LEU A 98 10.10 0.37 11.20
C LEU A 98 9.99 1.89 11.14
N LEU A 99 9.70 2.52 12.28
CA LEU A 99 9.80 3.96 12.48
C LEU A 99 10.81 4.23 13.61
N PRO A 100 11.98 4.78 13.31
CA PRO A 100 12.96 5.15 14.33
C PRO A 100 12.43 6.21 15.31
N ALA A 101 12.91 6.20 16.55
CA ALA A 101 12.49 7.11 17.62
C ALA A 101 12.62 8.59 17.23
N GLU A 102 13.69 8.93 16.51
CA GLU A 102 13.99 10.28 16.05
C GLU A 102 12.93 10.83 15.07
N LYS A 103 12.34 9.95 14.25
CA LYS A 103 11.26 10.29 13.31
C LYS A 103 9.87 10.21 13.93
N ASN A 104 9.75 9.62 15.13
CA ASN A 104 8.48 9.48 15.84
C ASN A 104 8.19 10.71 16.71
N THR A 105 7.97 11.85 16.06
CA THR A 105 7.61 13.11 16.71
C THR A 105 6.26 13.03 17.40
N VAL A 106 5.92 14.02 18.24
CA VAL A 106 4.59 14.12 18.86
C VAL A 106 3.47 14.16 17.82
N GLU A 107 3.68 14.80 16.68
CA GLU A 107 2.68 14.84 15.59
C GLU A 107 2.51 13.47 14.93
N VAL A 108 3.60 12.81 14.57
CA VAL A 108 3.58 11.46 13.97
C VAL A 108 2.96 10.46 14.92
N SER A 109 3.31 10.52 16.21
CA SER A 109 2.77 9.62 17.23
C SER A 109 1.26 9.72 17.41
N LYS A 110 0.69 10.94 17.34
CA LYS A 110 -0.76 11.16 17.38
C LYS A 110 -1.48 10.54 16.17
N ILE A 111 -0.88 10.66 14.96
CA ILE A 111 -1.47 10.09 13.75
C ILE A 111 -1.46 8.57 13.81
N ARG A 112 -0.37 7.99 14.34
CA ARG A 112 -0.16 6.53 14.42
C ARG A 112 -0.77 5.88 15.66
N ASN A 113 -1.22 6.67 16.64
CA ASN A 113 -1.67 6.22 17.96
C ASN A 113 -0.60 5.36 18.66
N VAL A 114 0.59 5.95 18.86
CA VAL A 114 1.75 5.33 19.49
C VAL A 114 2.42 6.31 20.46
N LYS A 115 3.29 5.80 21.34
CA LYS A 115 4.06 6.64 22.26
C LYS A 115 5.10 7.48 21.50
N PRO A 116 5.17 8.82 21.70
CA PRO A 116 6.15 9.65 21.01
C PRO A 116 7.59 9.32 21.42
N HIS A 117 8.53 9.62 20.54
CA HIS A 117 9.98 9.47 20.76
C HIS A 117 10.41 8.04 21.13
N THR A 118 9.67 7.04 20.66
CA THR A 118 10.00 5.62 20.78
C THR A 118 10.12 5.00 19.41
N THR A 119 11.01 4.03 19.25
CA THR A 119 11.05 3.21 18.03
C THR A 119 9.81 2.34 17.96
N VAL A 120 9.15 2.33 16.80
CA VAL A 120 7.92 1.58 16.57
C VAL A 120 8.14 0.52 15.51
N HIS A 121 7.92 -0.73 15.89
CA HIS A 121 7.92 -1.87 14.99
C HIS A 121 6.48 -2.30 14.69
N SER A 122 6.15 -2.46 13.41
CA SER A 122 4.90 -3.12 13.03
C SER A 122 5.10 -4.64 13.00
N PRO A 123 4.09 -5.44 13.35
CA PRO A 123 4.15 -6.89 13.21
C PRO A 123 4.42 -7.31 11.76
N SER A 124 4.94 -8.53 11.56
CA SER A 124 5.13 -9.11 10.21
C SER A 124 3.82 -9.50 9.53
N SER A 125 2.76 -9.75 10.31
CA SER A 125 1.43 -10.16 9.84
C SER A 125 0.31 -9.37 10.51
N HIS A 126 -0.86 -9.36 9.89
CA HIS A 126 -2.06 -8.77 10.48
C HIS A 126 -2.60 -9.63 11.62
N SER A 127 -3.07 -9.01 12.69
CA SER A 127 -3.73 -9.71 13.81
C SER A 127 -5.23 -9.98 13.57
N SER A 128 -5.81 -9.37 12.53
CA SER A 128 -7.25 -9.49 12.23
C SER A 128 -7.62 -10.73 11.41
N PHE A 129 -6.64 -11.44 10.89
CA PHE A 129 -6.84 -12.68 10.12
C PHE A 129 -5.55 -13.51 10.12
N SER A 130 -5.68 -14.83 9.98
CA SER A 130 -4.59 -15.80 10.04
C SER A 130 -4.46 -16.69 8.79
N ASN A 131 -5.45 -16.62 7.89
CA ASN A 131 -5.49 -17.43 6.67
C ASN A 131 -6.18 -16.68 5.52
N ALA A 132 -6.14 -17.25 4.32
CA ALA A 132 -6.65 -16.63 3.11
C ALA A 132 -8.17 -16.40 3.12
N THR A 133 -8.94 -17.32 3.71
CA THR A 133 -10.40 -17.18 3.85
C THR A 133 -10.76 -16.02 4.79
N GLU A 134 -10.09 -15.92 5.92
CA GLU A 134 -10.28 -14.79 6.86
C GLU A 134 -9.86 -13.46 6.23
N LEU A 135 -8.79 -13.44 5.41
CA LEU A 135 -8.42 -12.26 4.63
C LEU A 135 -9.56 -11.82 3.71
N ALA A 136 -10.18 -12.74 2.96
CA ALA A 136 -11.31 -12.41 2.09
C ALA A 136 -12.48 -11.80 2.89
N HIS A 137 -12.83 -12.39 4.03
CA HIS A 137 -13.86 -11.85 4.93
C HIS A 137 -13.47 -10.47 5.49
N PHE A 138 -12.20 -10.26 5.84
CA PHE A 138 -11.72 -8.97 6.32
C PHE A 138 -11.80 -7.88 5.24
N LEU A 139 -11.49 -8.19 3.99
CA LEU A 139 -11.68 -7.26 2.87
C LEU A 139 -13.16 -6.89 2.70
N GLY A 140 -14.07 -7.86 2.79
CA GLY A 140 -15.52 -7.62 2.80
C GLY A 140 -15.97 -6.73 3.97
N LYS A 141 -15.41 -6.94 5.15
CA LYS A 141 -15.65 -6.09 6.34
C LYS A 141 -15.18 -4.65 6.10
N LEU A 142 -13.98 -4.45 5.55
CA LEU A 142 -13.47 -3.10 5.24
C LEU A 142 -14.37 -2.39 4.23
N ARG A 143 -14.85 -3.09 3.20
CA ARG A 143 -15.78 -2.51 2.22
C ARG A 143 -17.09 -2.08 2.88
N LYS A 144 -17.65 -2.90 3.76
CA LYS A 144 -18.87 -2.56 4.51
C LYS A 144 -18.65 -1.34 5.41
N LEU A 145 -17.58 -1.33 6.20
CA LEU A 145 -17.27 -0.24 7.14
C LEU A 145 -16.95 1.08 6.43
N SER A 146 -16.38 1.04 5.23
CA SER A 146 -16.08 2.24 4.44
C SER A 146 -17.28 2.82 3.67
N GLY A 147 -18.46 2.20 3.79
CA GLY A 147 -19.65 2.62 3.05
C GLY A 147 -19.60 2.24 1.56
N GLY A 148 -18.94 1.12 1.23
CA GLY A 148 -18.89 0.60 -0.14
C GLY A 148 -17.76 1.16 -0.99
N LYS A 149 -16.77 1.82 -0.40
CA LYS A 149 -15.57 2.27 -1.16
C LYS A 149 -14.80 1.07 -1.72
N PRO A 150 -14.13 1.21 -2.87
CA PRO A 150 -13.27 0.18 -3.41
C PRO A 150 -12.19 -0.26 -2.40
N VAL A 151 -12.10 -1.57 -2.17
CA VAL A 151 -11.14 -2.19 -1.24
C VAL A 151 -10.30 -3.21 -1.99
N GLY A 152 -8.99 -3.09 -1.87
CA GLY A 152 -8.04 -4.06 -2.39
C GLY A 152 -6.90 -4.33 -1.42
N PHE A 153 -5.93 -5.09 -1.84
CA PHE A 153 -4.74 -5.34 -1.05
C PHE A 153 -3.46 -5.25 -1.88
N LYS A 154 -2.34 -4.99 -1.19
CA LYS A 154 -1.00 -4.98 -1.78
C LYS A 154 -0.18 -6.15 -1.27
N ILE A 155 0.47 -6.85 -2.19
CA ILE A 155 1.31 -8.01 -1.90
C ILE A 155 2.57 -8.01 -2.76
N CYS A 156 3.70 -8.43 -2.17
CA CYS A 156 4.84 -8.95 -2.90
C CYS A 156 4.75 -10.46 -2.92
N ILE A 157 4.77 -11.05 -4.11
CA ILE A 157 4.71 -12.51 -4.25
C ILE A 157 6.09 -13.08 -3.94
N GLY A 158 6.24 -13.75 -2.80
CA GLY A 158 7.43 -14.52 -2.44
C GLY A 158 7.30 -15.97 -2.89
N ARG A 159 6.15 -16.59 -2.57
CA ARG A 159 5.81 -17.97 -2.94
C ARG A 159 4.55 -17.98 -3.79
N LYS A 160 4.60 -18.72 -4.89
CA LYS A 160 3.47 -18.82 -5.84
C LYS A 160 2.27 -19.51 -5.25
N ASP A 161 2.49 -20.57 -4.48
CA ASP A 161 1.44 -21.35 -3.82
C ASP A 161 0.63 -20.50 -2.83
N GLU A 162 1.28 -19.66 -2.03
CA GLU A 162 0.58 -18.73 -1.11
C GLU A 162 -0.34 -17.75 -1.85
N PHE A 163 0.10 -17.22 -3.01
CA PHE A 163 -0.74 -16.36 -3.83
C PHE A 163 -1.92 -17.13 -4.42
N ILE A 164 -1.69 -18.36 -4.91
CA ILE A 164 -2.75 -19.23 -5.42
C ILE A 164 -3.78 -19.51 -4.33
N ASP A 165 -3.36 -19.82 -3.10
CA ASP A 165 -4.27 -20.06 -1.98
C ASP A 165 -5.14 -18.85 -1.65
N ILE A 166 -4.58 -17.63 -1.73
CA ILE A 166 -5.35 -16.38 -1.58
C ILE A 166 -6.41 -16.26 -2.69
N ILE A 167 -6.03 -16.48 -3.95
CA ILE A 167 -6.94 -16.37 -5.08
C ILE A 167 -8.03 -17.44 -5.02
N LYS A 168 -7.68 -18.66 -4.62
CA LYS A 168 -8.62 -19.75 -4.38
C LYS A 168 -9.66 -19.37 -3.31
N ALA A 169 -9.23 -18.89 -2.16
CA ALA A 169 -10.12 -18.45 -1.08
C ALA A 169 -11.04 -17.31 -1.51
N ILE A 170 -10.53 -16.33 -2.28
CA ILE A 170 -11.32 -15.25 -2.86
C ILE A 170 -12.38 -15.81 -3.81
N SER A 171 -12.04 -16.77 -4.67
CA SER A 171 -12.94 -17.40 -5.59
C SER A 171 -14.03 -18.22 -4.87
N GLU A 172 -13.64 -19.00 -3.84
CA GLU A 172 -14.57 -19.84 -3.06
C GLU A 172 -15.53 -19.03 -2.20
N THR A 173 -15.07 -17.92 -1.62
CA THR A 173 -15.93 -17.04 -0.80
C THR A 173 -16.81 -16.12 -1.62
N GLY A 174 -16.49 -15.89 -2.90
CA GLY A 174 -17.15 -14.90 -3.74
C GLY A 174 -16.93 -13.44 -3.29
N ILE A 175 -16.03 -13.19 -2.35
CA ILE A 175 -15.70 -11.85 -1.84
C ILE A 175 -14.50 -11.34 -2.63
N TYR A 176 -14.74 -10.76 -3.78
CA TYR A 176 -13.68 -10.23 -4.64
C TYR A 176 -13.17 -8.88 -4.14
N PRO A 177 -11.84 -8.69 -3.99
CA PRO A 177 -11.28 -7.34 -3.87
C PRO A 177 -11.52 -6.56 -5.16
N ASP A 178 -11.64 -5.24 -5.07
CA ASP A 178 -11.79 -4.40 -6.27
C ASP A 178 -10.47 -4.32 -7.05
N PHE A 179 -9.35 -4.44 -6.33
CA PHE A 179 -8.01 -4.45 -6.93
C PHE A 179 -6.99 -5.24 -6.10
N ILE A 180 -5.92 -5.68 -6.76
CA ILE A 180 -4.72 -6.25 -6.15
C ILE A 180 -3.53 -5.46 -6.65
N THR A 181 -2.74 -4.93 -5.73
CA THR A 181 -1.46 -4.28 -6.06
C THR A 181 -0.32 -5.28 -5.95
N ILE A 182 0.31 -5.59 -7.06
CA ILE A 182 1.53 -6.41 -7.11
C ILE A 182 2.74 -5.49 -6.91
N ASP A 183 3.47 -5.71 -5.83
CA ASP A 183 4.68 -4.94 -5.50
C ASP A 183 5.92 -5.80 -5.81
N GLY A 184 6.68 -5.44 -6.85
CA GLY A 184 7.84 -6.21 -7.28
C GLY A 184 9.00 -6.13 -6.28
N ALA A 185 9.86 -7.15 -6.28
CA ALA A 185 11.06 -7.23 -5.42
C ALA A 185 11.99 -6.02 -5.57
N GLU A 186 11.99 -5.39 -6.75
CA GLU A 186 12.76 -4.19 -7.06
C GLU A 186 12.20 -2.90 -6.43
N GLY A 187 11.08 -2.97 -5.73
CA GLY A 187 10.59 -1.89 -4.87
C GLY A 187 11.63 -1.52 -3.82
N GLY A 188 11.66 -0.28 -3.35
CA GLY A 188 12.69 0.17 -2.42
C GLY A 188 12.13 0.87 -1.19
N THR A 189 12.84 0.71 -0.07
CA THR A 189 12.68 1.51 1.13
C THR A 189 14.01 1.54 1.88
N GLY A 190 14.34 2.68 2.51
CA GLY A 190 15.55 2.79 3.34
C GLY A 190 15.55 1.87 4.58
N ALA A 191 14.40 1.32 4.95
CA ALA A 191 14.26 0.40 6.08
C ALA A 191 14.43 -1.09 5.68
N ALA A 192 14.67 -1.40 4.41
CA ALA A 192 14.84 -2.78 3.97
C ALA A 192 16.29 -3.25 4.18
N PRO A 193 16.50 -4.48 4.71
CA PRO A 193 17.81 -5.12 4.71
C PRO A 193 18.32 -5.29 3.27
N LEU A 194 19.62 -5.09 3.05
CA LEU A 194 20.22 -5.21 1.71
C LEU A 194 20.07 -6.61 1.14
N GLU A 195 20.05 -7.63 1.98
CA GLU A 195 19.88 -9.03 1.63
C GLU A 195 18.47 -9.36 1.11
N PHE A 196 17.51 -8.48 1.36
CA PHE A 196 16.11 -8.65 0.93
C PHE A 196 15.80 -7.97 -0.41
N ILE A 197 16.40 -6.81 -0.65
CA ILE A 197 16.12 -5.98 -1.83
C ILE A 197 16.54 -6.74 -3.10
N ASP A 198 15.63 -6.86 -4.04
CA ASP A 198 15.79 -7.56 -5.33
C ASP A 198 15.92 -9.11 -5.22
N TYR A 199 15.97 -9.70 -4.01
CA TYR A 199 16.25 -11.14 -3.83
C TYR A 199 15.09 -11.96 -3.25
N MET A 200 14.31 -11.43 -2.31
CA MET A 200 13.34 -12.23 -1.55
C MET A 200 11.97 -12.33 -2.23
N GLY A 201 11.59 -11.35 -3.02
CA GLY A 201 10.34 -11.34 -3.75
C GLY A 201 10.51 -11.68 -5.22
N MET A 202 9.39 -11.87 -5.90
CA MET A 202 9.36 -12.03 -7.35
C MET A 202 9.53 -10.66 -8.03
N ALA A 203 10.30 -10.59 -9.12
CA ALA A 203 10.43 -9.39 -9.95
C ALA A 203 9.06 -8.96 -10.51
N LEU A 204 8.81 -7.66 -10.62
CA LEU A 204 7.50 -7.12 -11.00
C LEU A 204 6.96 -7.71 -12.30
N SER A 205 7.81 -7.83 -13.34
CA SER A 205 7.37 -8.35 -14.64
C SER A 205 6.87 -9.78 -14.54
N ASP A 206 7.59 -10.65 -13.83
CA ASP A 206 7.21 -12.05 -13.64
C ASP A 206 5.99 -12.19 -12.72
N ALA A 207 5.96 -11.40 -11.65
CA ALA A 207 4.85 -11.39 -10.69
C ALA A 207 3.54 -10.95 -11.33
N LEU A 208 3.57 -9.94 -12.22
CA LEU A 208 2.37 -9.49 -12.96
C LEU A 208 1.86 -10.54 -13.92
N VAL A 209 2.75 -11.12 -14.73
CA VAL A 209 2.36 -12.19 -15.67
C VAL A 209 1.77 -13.37 -14.91
N PHE A 210 2.40 -13.76 -13.80
CA PHE A 210 1.91 -14.85 -12.96
C PHE A 210 0.55 -14.51 -12.34
N ALA A 211 0.41 -13.34 -11.70
CA ALA A 211 -0.85 -12.93 -11.08
C ALA A 211 -2.00 -12.81 -12.10
N ASN A 212 -1.73 -12.20 -13.26
CA ASN A 212 -2.72 -12.08 -14.32
C ASN A 212 -3.22 -13.45 -14.83
N LYS A 213 -2.28 -14.39 -15.08
CA LYS A 213 -2.61 -15.77 -15.47
C LYS A 213 -3.43 -16.48 -14.39
N THR A 214 -3.01 -16.41 -13.13
CA THR A 214 -3.75 -17.03 -12.02
C THR A 214 -5.19 -16.51 -11.94
N LEU A 215 -5.41 -15.20 -12.04
CA LEU A 215 -6.75 -14.62 -12.03
C LEU A 215 -7.62 -15.08 -13.23
N ILE A 216 -7.00 -15.29 -14.41
CA ILE A 216 -7.67 -15.82 -15.59
C ILE A 216 -8.03 -17.29 -15.37
N GLU A 217 -7.12 -18.11 -14.88
CA GLU A 217 -7.35 -19.54 -14.59
C GLU A 217 -8.48 -19.77 -13.58
N PHE A 218 -8.61 -18.90 -12.59
CA PHE A 218 -9.73 -18.93 -11.64
C PHE A 218 -11.03 -18.25 -12.17
N GLY A 219 -11.00 -17.67 -13.38
CA GLY A 219 -12.18 -17.03 -14.00
C GLY A 219 -12.58 -15.69 -13.37
N ILE A 220 -11.74 -15.10 -12.53
CA ILE A 220 -12.08 -13.88 -11.75
C ILE A 220 -11.34 -12.61 -12.20
N ARG A 221 -10.52 -12.70 -13.26
CA ARG A 221 -9.73 -11.53 -13.73
C ARG A 221 -10.58 -10.28 -14.04
N ASN A 222 -11.78 -10.46 -14.55
CA ASN A 222 -12.68 -9.37 -14.91
C ASN A 222 -13.27 -8.63 -13.70
N HIS A 223 -13.26 -9.26 -12.53
CA HIS A 223 -13.76 -8.67 -11.29
C HIS A 223 -12.69 -7.85 -10.53
N ILE A 224 -11.41 -8.07 -10.84
CA ILE A 224 -10.29 -7.55 -10.05
C ILE A 224 -9.35 -6.74 -10.96
N LYS A 225 -9.06 -5.48 -10.57
CA LYS A 225 -8.04 -4.68 -11.24
C LYS A 225 -6.66 -5.01 -10.69
N LEU A 226 -5.67 -5.18 -11.58
CA LEU A 226 -4.26 -5.34 -11.20
C LEU A 226 -3.55 -3.99 -11.23
N LEU A 227 -3.01 -3.59 -10.09
CA LEU A 227 -2.16 -2.43 -9.97
C LEU A 227 -0.71 -2.89 -9.81
N ALA A 228 0.22 -2.16 -10.41
CA ALA A 228 1.64 -2.52 -10.40
C ALA A 228 2.47 -1.48 -9.65
N SER A 229 3.38 -1.94 -8.82
CA SER A 229 4.34 -1.12 -8.06
C SER A 229 5.71 -1.80 -8.07
N GLY A 230 6.75 -1.02 -8.34
CA GLY A 230 8.14 -1.51 -8.39
C GLY A 230 8.94 -0.85 -9.51
N LYS A 231 9.68 0.22 -9.18
CA LYS A 231 10.55 0.98 -10.12
C LYS A 231 9.88 1.42 -11.43
N VAL A 232 8.57 1.68 -11.43
CA VAL A 232 7.89 2.30 -12.59
C VAL A 232 8.22 3.80 -12.57
N ILE A 233 9.13 4.23 -13.44
CA ILE A 233 9.70 5.59 -13.42
C ILE A 233 9.43 6.32 -14.74
N SER A 234 9.62 5.66 -15.87
CA SER A 234 9.45 6.23 -17.19
C SER A 234 8.10 5.89 -17.84
N ALA A 235 7.72 6.61 -18.88
CA ALA A 235 6.56 6.29 -19.71
C ALA A 235 6.69 4.90 -20.36
N PHE A 236 7.92 4.47 -20.69
CA PHE A 236 8.18 3.14 -21.23
C PHE A 236 7.93 2.03 -20.18
N ASP A 237 8.37 2.25 -18.92
CA ASP A 237 8.06 1.32 -17.82
C ASP A 237 6.55 1.19 -17.61
N LEU A 238 5.82 2.30 -17.68
CA LEU A 238 4.37 2.31 -17.59
C LEU A 238 3.73 1.48 -18.70
N ALA A 239 4.09 1.75 -19.96
CA ALA A 239 3.55 1.03 -21.12
C ALA A 239 3.88 -0.47 -21.07
N LYS A 240 5.13 -0.83 -20.76
CA LYS A 240 5.57 -2.22 -20.56
C LYS A 240 4.73 -2.91 -19.48
N THR A 241 4.58 -2.27 -18.34
CA THR A 241 3.88 -2.85 -17.18
C THR A 241 2.41 -3.08 -17.49
N MET A 242 1.75 -2.15 -18.18
CA MET A 242 0.37 -2.32 -18.64
C MET A 242 0.24 -3.44 -19.67
N ALA A 243 1.20 -3.56 -20.60
CA ALA A 243 1.22 -4.66 -21.57
C ALA A 243 1.38 -6.04 -20.92
N LEU A 244 1.99 -6.12 -19.72
CA LEU A 244 2.13 -7.34 -18.94
C LEU A 244 0.88 -7.69 -18.10
N GLY A 245 -0.17 -6.87 -18.15
CA GLY A 245 -1.46 -7.15 -17.54
C GLY A 245 -1.89 -6.21 -16.42
N ALA A 246 -1.16 -5.15 -16.12
CA ALA A 246 -1.59 -4.16 -15.15
C ALA A 246 -2.69 -3.25 -15.73
N ASP A 247 -3.69 -2.90 -14.92
CA ASP A 247 -4.71 -1.90 -15.26
C ASP A 247 -4.28 -0.48 -14.86
N ALA A 248 -3.38 -0.36 -13.87
CA ALA A 248 -2.81 0.90 -13.42
C ALA A 248 -1.45 0.68 -12.74
N CYS A 249 -0.68 1.76 -12.58
CA CYS A 249 0.64 1.72 -11.98
C CYS A 249 0.80 2.72 -10.85
N TYR A 250 1.63 2.37 -9.87
CA TYR A 250 2.13 3.25 -8.85
C TYR A 250 3.58 3.66 -9.11
N SER A 251 3.90 4.94 -8.92
CA SER A 251 5.27 5.44 -8.96
C SER A 251 5.65 6.13 -7.66
N ALA A 252 6.73 5.69 -7.04
CA ALA A 252 7.36 6.37 -5.91
C ALA A 252 8.57 7.18 -6.37
N ARG A 253 9.61 6.51 -6.88
CA ARG A 253 10.86 7.17 -7.28
C ARG A 253 10.68 8.20 -8.38
N GLY A 254 9.82 7.96 -9.35
CA GLY A 254 9.50 8.94 -10.38
C GLY A 254 8.97 10.24 -9.77
N MET A 255 8.11 10.14 -8.75
CA MET A 255 7.61 11.31 -8.03
C MET A 255 8.66 11.95 -7.14
N MET A 256 9.54 11.17 -6.51
CA MET A 256 10.66 11.70 -5.72
C MET A 256 11.69 12.42 -6.59
N PHE A 257 11.93 11.95 -7.83
CA PHE A 257 12.71 12.69 -8.81
C PHE A 257 12.05 14.02 -9.17
N ALA A 258 10.73 14.03 -9.40
CA ALA A 258 9.99 15.25 -9.70
C ALA A 258 10.01 16.27 -8.55
N LEU A 259 10.05 15.82 -7.30
CA LEU A 259 10.23 16.66 -6.12
C LEU A 259 11.67 17.19 -5.98
N GLY A 260 12.65 16.54 -6.58
CA GLY A 260 14.07 16.86 -6.43
C GLY A 260 14.72 16.29 -5.17
N CYS A 261 14.01 15.56 -4.32
CA CYS A 261 14.55 15.07 -3.05
C CYS A 261 15.63 14.01 -3.22
N ILE A 262 15.61 13.22 -4.30
CA ILE A 262 16.65 12.25 -4.61
C ILE A 262 17.93 12.99 -5.05
N GLN A 263 17.81 14.01 -5.88
CA GLN A 263 18.95 14.81 -6.36
C GLN A 263 19.60 15.60 -5.23
N ALA A 264 18.78 16.11 -4.31
CA ALA A 264 19.23 16.86 -3.15
C ALA A 264 19.74 15.96 -2.01
N LEU A 265 19.52 14.65 -2.06
CA LEU A 265 19.76 13.70 -0.97
C LEU A 265 19.05 14.08 0.34
N GLN A 266 17.89 14.73 0.24
CA GLN A 266 17.07 15.19 1.35
C GLN A 266 15.64 14.70 1.19
N CYS A 267 15.23 13.77 2.05
CA CYS A 267 13.88 13.20 2.06
C CYS A 267 13.02 13.69 3.24
N ASP A 268 13.57 14.40 4.18
CA ASP A 268 12.99 14.89 5.45
C ASP A 268 13.16 16.39 5.67
#